data_67c19345f3a81a1b53be1149f43f3838
#
_entry.id   67c19345f3a81a1b53be1149f43f3838
#
_cell.length_a   1.000
_cell.length_b   1.000
_cell.length_c   1.000
_cell.angle_alpha   90.00
_cell.angle_beta   90.00
_cell.angle_gamma   90.00
#
_symmetry.space_group_name_H-M   'P 1'
#
loop_
_entity.id
_entity.type
_entity.pdbx_description
1 polymer ?
#
loop_
_entity_poly.entity_id
_entity_poly.type
_entity_poly.pdbx_seq_one_letter_code
_entity_poly.pdbx_strand_id
1 'polypeptide(L)'
;MDDLRNGTLGSLCAGGVCGPAWFPYLLVISLVIVALVAVFFDRSTLGRELLATGANEKAARLSGIPTERRVILAHTLAGLLAGTAGIMLAYTNGSFSAAIGDQLLIPSFLGPVLGGTSLLGGSVAVVGTLVGTFLTLTIRYGLQLRGIGLDLLNMALGIVLLVAISAGQIRRSRGRS
;
A
#
# COMPACT_ATOMS: atom_id res chain seq x y z
N MET A 1 2.49 19.93 22.17
CA MET A 1 2.89 18.66 21.50
C MET A 1 1.75 17.65 21.40
N ASP A 2 0.72 17.80 22.23
CA ASP A 2 -0.44 16.88 22.25
C ASP A 2 -1.35 17.00 21.02
N ASP A 3 -1.44 18.17 20.41
CA ASP A 3 -2.27 18.43 19.24
C ASP A 3 -1.82 17.68 17.98
N LEU A 4 -0.51 17.56 17.80
CA LEU A 4 0.05 16.79 16.70
C LEU A 4 -0.16 15.28 16.91
N ARG A 5 -0.23 14.81 18.15
CA ARG A 5 -0.46 13.42 18.50
C ARG A 5 -1.92 13.01 18.29
N ASN A 6 -2.87 13.93 18.49
CA ASN A 6 -4.30 13.70 18.20
C ASN A 6 -4.64 13.82 16.72
N GLY A 7 -3.69 14.25 15.90
CA GLY A 7 -3.73 14.16 14.45
C GLY A 7 -4.90 14.87 13.78
N THR A 8 -5.39 15.98 14.32
CA THR A 8 -6.50 16.75 13.75
C THR A 8 -6.01 17.98 13.00
N LEU A 9 -6.63 18.27 11.86
CA LEU A 9 -6.29 19.46 11.05
C LEU A 9 -6.52 20.79 11.82
N GLY A 10 -7.38 20.77 12.83
CA GLY A 10 -7.70 21.97 13.62
C GLY A 10 -6.50 22.56 14.36
N SER A 11 -5.51 21.73 14.72
CA SER A 11 -4.33 22.17 15.46
C SER A 11 -3.27 22.86 14.59
N LEU A 12 -3.27 22.61 13.30
CA LEU A 12 -2.31 23.21 12.35
C LEU A 12 -2.75 24.59 11.85
N CYS A 13 -3.97 24.99 12.15
CA CYS A 13 -4.59 26.16 11.56
C CYS A 13 -4.78 27.29 12.56
N ALA A 14 -3.78 28.09 12.73
CA ALA A 14 -3.85 29.34 13.53
C ALA A 14 -4.75 30.43 12.91
N GLY A 15 -5.41 30.18 11.78
CA GLY A 15 -6.10 31.19 10.99
C GLY A 15 -7.52 30.87 10.50
N GLY A 16 -8.23 29.91 11.05
CA GLY A 16 -9.70 29.78 10.84
C GLY A 16 -10.18 29.26 9.49
N VAL A 17 -9.31 28.77 8.61
CA VAL A 17 -9.67 28.30 7.24
C VAL A 17 -9.65 26.75 7.13
N CYS A 18 -9.62 26.05 8.24
CA CYS A 18 -9.49 24.60 8.21
C CYS A 18 -10.77 23.87 8.57
N GLY A 19 -10.93 22.69 7.98
CA GLY A 19 -12.07 21.82 8.19
C GLY A 19 -12.25 21.41 9.65
N PRO A 20 -13.33 20.68 9.95
CA PRO A 20 -13.69 20.33 11.32
C PRO A 20 -12.55 19.58 12.03
N ALA A 21 -12.31 19.91 13.29
CA ALA A 21 -11.21 19.37 14.12
C ALA A 21 -11.19 17.84 14.28
N TRP A 22 -12.25 17.15 13.88
CA TRP A 22 -12.36 15.69 13.90
C TRP A 22 -11.77 14.99 12.66
N PHE A 23 -11.31 15.76 11.65
CA PHE A 23 -10.75 15.21 10.42
C PHE A 23 -9.25 14.93 10.59
N PRO A 24 -8.80 13.67 10.59
CA PRO A 24 -7.40 13.33 10.83
C PRO A 24 -6.53 13.75 9.63
N TYR A 25 -5.58 14.66 9.85
CA TYR A 25 -4.70 15.15 8.78
C TYR A 25 -3.83 14.04 8.17
N LEU A 26 -3.48 13.01 8.93
CA LEU A 26 -2.75 11.85 8.42
C LEU A 26 -3.55 11.10 7.34
N LEU A 27 -4.87 11.06 7.45
CA LEU A 27 -5.75 10.49 6.44
C LEU A 27 -5.69 11.31 5.14
N VAL A 28 -5.69 12.65 5.25
CA VAL A 28 -5.57 13.53 4.07
C VAL A 28 -4.23 13.31 3.38
N ILE A 29 -3.14 13.30 4.14
CA ILE A 29 -1.80 13.09 3.59
C ILE A 29 -1.72 11.72 2.88
N SER A 30 -2.24 10.66 3.50
CA SER A 30 -2.25 9.32 2.90
C SER A 30 -3.09 9.27 1.62
N LEU A 31 -4.26 9.91 1.59
CA LEU A 31 -5.10 9.99 0.39
C LEU A 31 -4.42 10.77 -0.73
N VAL A 32 -3.73 11.87 -0.40
CA VAL A 32 -2.96 12.64 -1.39
C VAL A 32 -1.84 11.80 -1.98
N ILE A 33 -1.09 11.07 -1.15
CA ILE A 33 -0.03 10.17 -1.62
C ILE A 33 -0.61 9.10 -2.55
N VAL A 34 -1.71 8.47 -2.17
CA VAL A 34 -2.38 7.45 -3.00
C VAL A 34 -2.88 8.04 -4.31
N ALA A 35 -3.46 9.24 -4.29
CA ALA A 35 -3.90 9.94 -5.50
C ALA A 35 -2.72 10.27 -6.43
N LEU A 36 -1.60 10.72 -5.88
CA LEU A 36 -0.37 10.96 -6.64
C LEU A 36 0.15 9.68 -7.30
N VAL A 37 0.19 8.58 -6.56
CA VAL A 37 0.59 7.26 -7.08
C VAL A 37 -0.39 6.79 -8.17
N ALA A 38 -1.69 6.97 -7.99
CA ALA A 38 -2.70 6.62 -8.99
C ALA A 38 -2.48 7.41 -10.29
N VAL A 39 -2.35 8.73 -10.20
CA VAL A 39 -2.09 9.60 -11.35
C VAL A 39 -0.76 9.23 -12.02
N PHE A 40 0.27 8.90 -11.23
CA PHE A 40 1.57 8.48 -11.74
C PHE A 40 1.46 7.22 -12.61
N PHE A 41 0.75 6.19 -12.18
CA PHE A 41 0.59 4.96 -12.96
C PHE A 41 -0.38 5.12 -14.14
N ASP A 42 -1.45 5.90 -14.00
CA ASP A 42 -2.46 6.07 -15.04
C ASP A 42 -2.06 7.07 -16.15
N ARG A 43 -1.40 8.16 -15.76
CA ARG A 43 -1.14 9.28 -16.67
C ARG A 43 0.32 9.39 -17.13
N SER A 44 1.29 8.89 -16.35
CA SER A 44 2.71 9.02 -16.64
C SER A 44 3.19 7.96 -17.62
N THR A 45 4.04 8.36 -18.55
CA THR A 45 4.78 7.43 -19.43
C THR A 45 5.72 6.53 -18.62
N LEU A 46 6.33 7.09 -17.56
CA LEU A 46 7.21 6.37 -16.65
C LEU A 46 6.47 5.24 -15.93
N GLY A 47 5.25 5.49 -15.46
CA GLY A 47 4.41 4.47 -14.82
C GLY A 47 4.09 3.32 -15.77
N ARG A 48 3.74 3.62 -17.02
CA ARG A 48 3.47 2.61 -18.05
C ARG A 48 4.71 1.79 -18.41
N GLU A 49 5.86 2.41 -18.52
CA GLU A 49 7.12 1.72 -18.79
C GLU A 49 7.55 0.83 -17.61
N LEU A 50 7.30 1.26 -16.36
CA LEU A 50 7.48 0.43 -15.17
C LEU A 50 6.60 -0.83 -15.21
N LEU A 51 5.32 -0.68 -15.57
CA LEU A 51 4.40 -1.81 -15.70
C LEU A 51 4.81 -2.75 -16.83
N ALA A 52 5.24 -2.21 -17.98
CA ALA A 52 5.74 -2.99 -19.10
C ALA A 52 7.00 -3.78 -18.72
N THR A 53 7.95 -3.14 -18.01
CA THR A 53 9.16 -3.78 -17.50
C THR A 53 8.82 -4.90 -16.51
N GLY A 54 7.86 -4.67 -15.61
CA GLY A 54 7.37 -5.67 -14.65
C GLY A 54 6.62 -6.83 -15.30
N ALA A 55 5.96 -6.61 -16.43
CA ALA A 55 5.25 -7.67 -17.17
C ALA A 55 6.20 -8.61 -17.90
N ASN A 56 7.18 -8.05 -18.61
CA ASN A 56 8.21 -8.81 -19.32
C ASN A 56 9.42 -7.92 -19.61
N GLU A 57 10.47 -8.06 -18.81
CA GLU A 57 11.68 -7.26 -18.93
C GLU A 57 12.36 -7.41 -20.30
N LYS A 58 12.41 -8.65 -20.85
CA LYS A 58 13.05 -8.91 -22.16
C LYS A 58 12.28 -8.21 -23.28
N ALA A 59 10.96 -8.27 -23.28
CA ALA A 59 10.14 -7.61 -24.29
C ALA A 59 10.23 -6.08 -24.15
N ALA A 60 10.24 -5.55 -22.94
CA ALA A 60 10.41 -4.12 -22.68
C ALA A 60 11.76 -3.61 -23.19
N ARG A 61 12.84 -4.36 -22.97
CA ARG A 61 14.19 -4.02 -23.47
C ARG A 61 14.24 -4.01 -25.01
N LEU A 62 13.60 -4.99 -25.65
CA LEU A 62 13.49 -5.05 -27.12
C LEU A 62 12.67 -3.89 -27.69
N SER A 63 11.73 -3.35 -26.92
CA SER A 63 10.93 -2.16 -27.28
C SER A 63 11.66 -0.84 -27.01
N GLY A 64 12.95 -0.88 -26.63
CA GLY A 64 13.76 0.32 -26.40
C GLY A 64 13.57 0.96 -25.01
N ILE A 65 12.85 0.32 -24.08
CA ILE A 65 12.70 0.83 -22.71
C ILE A 65 13.99 0.59 -21.92
N PRO A 66 14.59 1.61 -21.28
CA PRO A 66 15.79 1.46 -20.47
C PRO A 66 15.45 0.78 -19.12
N THR A 67 15.30 -0.54 -19.13
CA THR A 67 14.79 -1.35 -18.01
C THR A 67 15.59 -1.15 -16.72
N GLU A 68 16.93 -1.04 -16.80
CA GLU A 68 17.78 -0.83 -15.64
C GLU A 68 17.44 0.46 -14.88
N ARG A 69 17.27 1.57 -15.61
CA ARG A 69 16.87 2.85 -15.00
C ARG A 69 15.45 2.78 -14.40
N ARG A 70 14.54 2.01 -15.03
CA ARG A 70 13.18 1.83 -14.53
C ARG A 70 13.15 0.99 -13.26
N VAL A 71 13.99 -0.04 -13.16
CA VAL A 71 14.13 -0.84 -11.93
C VAL A 71 14.66 0.03 -10.77
N ILE A 72 15.71 0.83 -11.01
CA ILE A 72 16.25 1.76 -10.00
C ILE A 72 15.16 2.74 -9.55
N LEU A 73 14.41 3.32 -10.49
CA LEU A 73 13.33 4.25 -10.20
C LEU A 73 12.22 3.58 -9.35
N ALA A 74 11.86 2.34 -9.67
CA ALA A 74 10.88 1.57 -8.89
C ALA A 74 11.32 1.39 -7.43
N HIS A 75 12.58 0.98 -7.22
CA HIS A 75 13.12 0.82 -5.87
C HIS A 75 13.23 2.14 -5.11
N THR A 76 13.61 3.22 -5.80
CA THR A 76 13.66 4.56 -5.19
C THR A 76 12.28 5.02 -4.73
N LEU A 77 11.26 4.87 -5.59
CA LEU A 77 9.88 5.19 -5.23
C LEU A 77 9.36 4.33 -4.09
N ALA A 78 9.63 3.02 -4.12
CA ALA A 78 9.24 2.11 -3.05
C ALA A 78 9.90 2.49 -1.72
N GLY A 79 11.21 2.79 -1.73
CA GLY A 79 11.94 3.24 -0.54
C GLY A 79 11.42 4.57 0.01
N LEU A 80 11.08 5.52 -0.86
CA LEU A 80 10.51 6.81 -0.46
C LEU A 80 9.12 6.64 0.18
N LEU A 81 8.27 5.81 -0.41
CA LEU A 81 6.94 5.50 0.14
C LEU A 81 7.05 4.75 1.47
N ALA A 82 7.96 3.77 1.58
CA ALA A 82 8.21 3.05 2.81
C ALA A 82 8.75 3.98 3.92
N GLY A 83 9.66 4.89 3.58
CA GLY A 83 10.19 5.88 4.52
C GLY A 83 9.11 6.83 5.04
N THR A 84 8.24 7.35 4.15
CA THR A 84 7.11 8.20 4.57
C THR A 84 6.13 7.43 5.45
N ALA A 85 5.80 6.18 5.12
CA ALA A 85 4.96 5.33 5.94
C ALA A 85 5.58 5.05 7.31
N GLY A 86 6.89 4.79 7.37
CA GLY A 86 7.63 4.61 8.62
C GLY A 86 7.59 5.83 9.53
N ILE A 87 7.77 7.03 8.98
CA ILE A 87 7.66 8.30 9.72
C ILE A 87 6.23 8.47 10.27
N MET A 88 5.20 8.24 9.44
CA MET A 88 3.81 8.35 9.87
C MET A 88 3.49 7.35 11.00
N LEU A 89 4.02 6.12 10.88
CA LEU A 89 3.83 5.07 11.88
C LEU A 89 4.51 5.39 13.21
N ALA A 90 5.77 5.85 13.16
CA ALA A 90 6.52 6.28 14.34
C ALA A 90 5.83 7.45 15.04
N TYR A 91 5.28 8.36 14.28
CA TYR A 91 4.54 9.50 14.77
C TYR A 91 3.27 9.09 15.53
N THR A 92 2.48 8.16 14.96
CA THR A 92 1.25 7.65 15.60
C THR A 92 1.51 6.84 16.86
N ASN A 93 2.61 6.08 16.90
CA ASN A 93 2.98 5.28 18.08
C ASN A 93 3.75 6.07 19.16
N GLY A 94 4.22 7.28 18.86
CA GLY A 94 4.98 8.11 19.78
C GLY A 94 6.37 7.55 20.15
N SER A 95 6.82 6.49 19.45
CA SER A 95 8.11 5.85 19.69
C SER A 95 8.68 5.24 18.42
N PHE A 96 10.00 5.17 18.32
CA PHE A 96 10.73 4.47 17.28
C PHE A 96 11.20 3.12 17.82
N SER A 97 10.77 2.03 17.20
CA SER A 97 11.27 0.68 17.48
C SER A 97 11.51 -0.03 16.16
N ALA A 98 12.61 -0.78 16.07
CA ALA A 98 12.92 -1.58 14.88
C ALA A 98 11.84 -2.64 14.59
N ALA A 99 11.13 -3.12 15.62
CA ALA A 99 10.10 -4.15 15.49
C ALA A 99 8.71 -3.62 15.08
N ILE A 100 8.50 -2.30 14.99
CA ILE A 100 7.19 -1.71 14.62
C ILE A 100 6.72 -2.20 13.24
N GLY A 101 7.66 -2.41 12.31
CA GLY A 101 7.37 -2.83 10.94
C GLY A 101 6.95 -4.29 10.80
N ASP A 102 7.40 -5.17 11.69
CA ASP A 102 7.23 -6.63 11.57
C ASP A 102 5.76 -7.04 11.50
N GLN A 103 4.91 -6.41 12.30
CA GLN A 103 3.48 -6.69 12.34
C GLN A 103 2.71 -6.22 11.09
N LEU A 104 3.32 -5.38 10.26
CA LEU A 104 2.71 -4.83 9.05
C LEU A 104 3.12 -5.57 7.78
N LEU A 105 4.09 -6.49 7.88
CA LEU A 105 4.62 -7.19 6.73
C LEU A 105 3.52 -7.98 5.99
N ILE A 106 2.79 -8.84 6.67
CA ILE A 106 1.70 -9.63 6.07
C ILE A 106 0.54 -8.74 5.58
N PRO A 107 0.00 -7.80 6.38
CA PRO A 107 -1.05 -6.89 5.92
C PRO A 107 -0.67 -6.03 4.71
N SER A 108 0.59 -5.63 4.58
CA SER A 108 1.05 -4.82 3.45
C SER A 108 1.02 -5.55 2.11
N PHE A 109 1.23 -6.87 2.11
CA PHE A 109 1.07 -7.71 0.92
C PHE A 109 -0.40 -8.05 0.65
N LEU A 110 -1.18 -8.29 1.69
CA LEU A 110 -2.54 -8.76 1.57
C LEU A 110 -3.45 -7.71 0.89
N GLY A 111 -3.31 -6.44 1.26
CA GLY A 111 -4.07 -5.34 0.67
C GLY A 111 -3.98 -5.29 -0.87
N PRO A 112 -2.78 -5.16 -1.46
CA PRO A 112 -2.60 -5.16 -2.91
C PRO A 112 -3.08 -6.44 -3.59
N VAL A 113 -2.83 -7.61 -3.00
CA VAL A 113 -3.25 -8.91 -3.57
C VAL A 113 -4.76 -9.03 -3.65
N LEU A 114 -5.46 -8.73 -2.55
CA LEU A 114 -6.93 -8.70 -2.53
C LEU A 114 -7.48 -7.62 -3.45
N GLY A 115 -6.77 -6.53 -3.62
CA GLY A 115 -7.09 -5.43 -4.53
C GLY A 115 -6.89 -5.74 -6.01
N GLY A 116 -6.32 -6.91 -6.36
CA GLY A 116 -6.11 -7.35 -7.73
C GLY A 116 -4.80 -6.85 -8.35
N THR A 117 -3.88 -6.29 -7.57
CA THR A 117 -2.52 -5.97 -8.02
C THR A 117 -1.71 -7.26 -8.19
N SER A 118 -1.00 -7.38 -9.31
CA SER A 118 -0.19 -8.57 -9.59
C SER A 118 1.13 -8.55 -8.83
N LEU A 119 1.38 -9.57 -7.99
CA LEU A 119 2.68 -9.76 -7.34
C LEU A 119 3.81 -10.10 -8.32
N LEU A 120 3.47 -10.67 -9.48
CA LEU A 120 4.45 -11.01 -10.53
C LEU A 120 4.78 -9.82 -11.43
N GLY A 121 4.20 -8.64 -11.17
CA GLY A 121 4.36 -7.44 -11.97
C GLY A 121 3.37 -7.32 -13.13
N GLY A 122 3.47 -6.25 -13.88
CA GLY A 122 2.71 -5.98 -15.10
C GLY A 122 1.33 -5.35 -14.91
N SER A 123 0.75 -5.39 -13.74
CA SER A 123 -0.54 -4.73 -13.47
C SER A 123 -0.64 -4.22 -12.05
N VAL A 124 -1.14 -3.00 -11.91
CA VAL A 124 -1.40 -2.32 -10.62
C VAL A 124 -2.84 -1.83 -10.60
N ALA A 125 -3.56 -2.16 -9.54
CA ALA A 125 -4.90 -1.67 -9.27
C ALA A 125 -4.87 -0.79 -8.01
N VAL A 126 -4.61 0.51 -8.16
CA VAL A 126 -4.45 1.43 -7.02
C VAL A 126 -5.72 1.51 -6.18
N VAL A 127 -6.87 1.71 -6.83
CA VAL A 127 -8.17 1.76 -6.15
C VAL A 127 -8.50 0.41 -5.50
N GLY A 128 -8.23 -0.70 -6.20
CA GLY A 128 -8.38 -2.05 -5.66
C GLY A 128 -7.51 -2.27 -4.42
N THR A 129 -6.25 -1.82 -4.46
CA THR A 129 -5.32 -1.89 -3.32
C THR A 129 -5.86 -1.11 -2.11
N LEU A 130 -6.44 0.07 -2.31
CA LEU A 130 -7.08 0.84 -1.24
C LEU A 130 -8.22 0.05 -0.57
N VAL A 131 -9.14 -0.46 -1.37
CA VAL A 131 -10.29 -1.25 -0.89
C VAL A 131 -9.81 -2.53 -0.21
N GLY A 132 -8.84 -3.23 -0.80
CA GLY A 132 -8.23 -4.44 -0.23
C GLY A 132 -7.54 -4.18 1.11
N THR A 133 -6.82 -3.06 1.22
CA THR A 133 -6.18 -2.66 2.49
C THR A 133 -7.21 -2.32 3.55
N PHE A 134 -8.26 -1.58 3.19
CA PHE A 134 -9.35 -1.26 4.11
C PHE A 134 -10.05 -2.53 4.62
N LEU A 135 -10.35 -3.48 3.73
CA LEU A 135 -10.92 -4.77 4.08
C LEU A 135 -10.00 -5.55 5.05
N THR A 136 -8.70 -5.62 4.72
CA THR A 136 -7.71 -6.31 5.56
C THR A 136 -7.64 -5.73 6.97
N LEU A 137 -7.62 -4.40 7.08
CA LEU A 137 -7.61 -3.71 8.37
C LEU A 137 -8.90 -3.92 9.14
N THR A 138 -10.05 -3.89 8.48
CA THR A 138 -11.36 -4.14 9.09
C THR A 138 -11.43 -5.55 9.70
N ILE A 139 -10.97 -6.56 8.95
CA ILE A 139 -10.88 -7.93 9.44
C ILE A 139 -9.92 -8.01 10.63
N ARG A 140 -8.75 -7.40 10.53
CA ARG A 140 -7.75 -7.40 11.60
C ARG A 140 -8.30 -6.81 12.89
N TYR A 141 -8.86 -5.60 12.83
CA TYR A 141 -9.43 -4.93 14.01
C TYR A 141 -10.68 -5.65 14.55
N GLY A 142 -11.53 -6.19 13.68
CA GLY A 142 -12.69 -6.97 14.07
C GLY A 142 -12.32 -8.24 14.85
N LEU A 143 -11.29 -8.95 14.43
CA LEU A 143 -10.79 -10.13 15.14
C LEU A 143 -10.09 -9.76 16.46
N GLN A 144 -9.35 -8.66 16.47
CA GLN A 144 -8.67 -8.15 17.67
C GLN A 144 -9.66 -7.76 18.77
N LEU A 145 -10.82 -7.16 18.41
CA LEU A 145 -11.91 -6.85 19.34
C LEU A 145 -12.52 -8.10 19.99
N ARG A 146 -12.41 -9.26 19.37
CA ARG A 146 -12.81 -10.56 19.90
C ARG A 146 -11.77 -11.20 20.82
N GLY A 147 -10.68 -10.51 21.14
CA GLY A 147 -9.63 -11.01 22.01
C GLY A 147 -8.74 -12.08 21.35
N ILE A 148 -8.75 -12.19 20.02
CA ILE A 148 -7.90 -13.13 19.29
C ILE A 148 -6.47 -12.62 19.32
N GLY A 149 -5.53 -13.45 19.79
CA GLY A 149 -4.12 -13.13 19.87
C GLY A 149 -3.50 -12.85 18.50
N LEU A 150 -2.44 -12.02 18.48
CA LEU A 150 -1.74 -11.60 17.26
C LEU A 150 -1.23 -12.77 16.41
N ASP A 151 -0.82 -13.86 17.05
CA ASP A 151 -0.28 -15.03 16.34
C ASP A 151 -1.36 -15.75 15.53
N LEU A 152 -2.54 -15.95 16.12
CA LEU A 152 -3.68 -16.57 15.42
C LEU A 152 -4.21 -15.66 14.29
N LEU A 153 -4.12 -14.36 14.49
CA LEU A 153 -4.50 -13.35 13.52
C LEU A 153 -3.57 -13.38 12.29
N ASN A 154 -2.24 -13.49 12.52
CA ASN A 154 -1.27 -13.63 11.44
C ASN A 154 -1.44 -14.96 10.68
N MET A 155 -1.77 -16.05 11.37
CA MET A 155 -2.10 -17.32 10.71
C MET A 155 -3.35 -17.20 9.82
N ALA A 156 -4.41 -16.57 10.32
CA ALA A 156 -5.63 -16.34 9.54
C ALA A 156 -5.37 -15.50 8.29
N LEU A 157 -4.61 -14.40 8.43
CA LEU A 157 -4.22 -13.56 7.30
C LEU A 157 -3.32 -14.30 6.31
N GLY A 158 -2.42 -15.16 6.77
CA GLY A 158 -1.60 -16.04 5.92
C GLY A 158 -2.43 -17.00 5.08
N ILE A 159 -3.45 -17.62 5.67
CA ILE A 159 -4.39 -18.50 4.96
C ILE A 159 -5.17 -17.73 3.89
N VAL A 160 -5.68 -16.55 4.23
CA VAL A 160 -6.37 -15.67 3.27
C VAL A 160 -5.45 -15.31 2.11
N LEU A 161 -4.18 -15.00 2.38
CA LEU A 161 -3.18 -14.71 1.36
C LEU A 161 -2.96 -15.90 0.42
N LEU A 162 -2.79 -17.11 0.96
CA LEU A 162 -2.62 -18.33 0.16
C LEU A 162 -3.83 -18.60 -0.74
N VAL A 163 -5.04 -18.46 -0.20
CA VAL A 163 -6.29 -18.62 -0.97
C VAL A 163 -6.37 -17.58 -2.08
N ALA A 164 -6.06 -16.32 -1.79
CA ALA A 164 -6.10 -15.23 -2.77
C ALA A 164 -5.11 -15.45 -3.93
N ILE A 165 -3.86 -15.87 -3.62
CA ILE A 165 -2.84 -16.17 -4.64
C ILE A 165 -3.26 -17.37 -5.48
N SER A 166 -3.75 -18.45 -4.85
CA SER A 166 -4.21 -19.66 -5.55
C SER A 166 -5.37 -19.35 -6.48
N ALA A 167 -6.36 -18.61 -6.04
CA ALA A 167 -7.49 -18.18 -6.86
C ALA A 167 -7.04 -17.29 -8.03
N GLY A 168 -6.08 -16.41 -7.83
CA GLY A 168 -5.49 -15.56 -8.87
C GLY A 168 -4.76 -16.39 -9.96
N GLN A 169 -4.06 -17.45 -9.58
CA GLN A 169 -3.38 -18.34 -10.53
C GLN A 169 -4.35 -19.17 -11.38
N ILE A 170 -5.39 -19.73 -10.74
CA ILE A 170 -6.42 -20.52 -11.44
C ILE A 170 -7.14 -19.66 -12.51
N ARG A 171 -7.40 -18.39 -12.18
CA ARG A 171 -8.05 -17.45 -13.10
C ARG A 171 -7.17 -17.14 -14.33
N ARG A 172 -5.84 -17.07 -14.15
CA ARG A 172 -4.87 -16.85 -15.24
C ARG A 172 -4.69 -18.08 -16.14
N SER A 173 -4.73 -19.29 -15.57
CA SER A 173 -4.62 -20.53 -16.37
C SER A 173 -5.82 -20.73 -17.28
N ARG A 174 -7.03 -20.37 -16.84
CA ARG A 174 -8.26 -20.46 -17.66
C ARG A 174 -8.37 -19.42 -18.76
N GLY A 175 -7.68 -18.29 -18.65
CA GLY A 175 -7.67 -17.25 -19.70
C GLY A 175 -6.62 -17.46 -20.79
N ARG A 176 -5.84 -18.54 -20.73
CA ARG A 176 -4.80 -18.90 -21.71
C ARG A 176 -5.21 -20.07 -22.62
N SER A 177 -6.33 -20.69 -22.39
CA SER A 177 -6.98 -21.65 -23.27
C SER A 177 -8.06 -20.98 -24.13
#